data_a4ef93b21a96e9eac138ddeaa3016468
#
_entry.id   a4ef93b21a96e9eac138ddeaa3016468
#
_cell.length_a   1.000
_cell.length_b   1.000
_cell.length_c   1.000
_cell.angle_alpha   90.00
_cell.angle_beta   90.00
_cell.angle_gamma   90.00
#
_symmetry.space_group_name_H-M   'P 1'
#
loop_
_entity.id
_entity.type
_entity.pdbx_description
1 polymer ?
#
loop_
_entity_poly.entity_id
_entity_poly.type
_entity_poly.pdbx_seq_one_letter_code
_entity_poly.pdbx_strand_id
1 'polypeptide(L)'
;MGKTTAAAFLLLAAAASAATGGDIPKAVVVVESLTATLPGQVPEAAPPRFVLLEDGQVFVGGTSRLAAGRLAKAEAKDIEARVVGVRQLPGFGPSVTLGPGPQRHLLRLRKGGAQDITVEGDPAQATTLPALASLLQQLLRFDHPSLRPYHPGSYAVIAREGKLAGGCRRWTFAEAVSESLFAPRSVPAADAENWPTGAAPASVCAGDKTYVVALRPLLPGERP
;
A
#
# COMPACT_ATOMS: atom_id res chain seq x y z
N MET A 1 48.59 35.46 -2.41
CA MET A 1 47.45 35.37 -1.46
C MET A 1 46.23 34.94 -2.23
N GLY A 2 46.00 33.65 -2.32
CA GLY A 2 44.87 33.05 -3.02
C GLY A 2 43.78 32.67 -2.00
N LYS A 3 42.60 33.24 -2.15
CA LYS A 3 41.42 32.88 -1.36
C LYS A 3 40.70 31.73 -2.03
N THR A 4 40.75 30.56 -1.41
CA THR A 4 39.97 29.36 -1.84
C THR A 4 38.59 29.46 -1.21
N THR A 5 37.57 29.67 -2.04
CA THR A 5 36.17 29.66 -1.63
C THR A 5 35.67 28.22 -1.67
N ALA A 6 35.46 27.63 -0.51
CA ALA A 6 34.82 26.30 -0.41
C ALA A 6 33.32 26.45 -0.61
N ALA A 7 32.80 25.89 -1.69
CA ALA A 7 31.37 25.75 -1.93
C ALA A 7 30.83 24.54 -1.14
N ALA A 8 30.06 24.82 -0.12
CA ALA A 8 29.33 23.79 0.60
C ALA A 8 28.09 23.33 -0.22
N PHE A 9 28.13 22.12 -0.76
CA PHE A 9 26.99 21.46 -1.34
C PHE A 9 26.06 20.94 -0.21
N LEU A 10 24.99 21.66 0.03
CA LEU A 10 23.88 21.13 0.83
C LEU A 10 23.16 20.07 -0.03
N LEU A 11 23.38 18.80 0.28
CA LEU A 11 22.52 17.71 -0.18
C LEU A 11 21.20 17.80 0.59
N LEU A 12 20.17 18.39 -0.04
CA LEU A 12 18.78 18.18 0.38
C LEU A 12 18.43 16.72 0.05
N ALA A 13 18.47 15.88 1.06
CA ALA A 13 17.80 14.59 1.02
C ALA A 13 16.30 14.87 0.99
N ALA A 14 15.71 14.91 -0.21
CA ALA A 14 14.26 14.83 -0.38
C ALA A 14 13.82 13.48 0.18
N ALA A 15 13.28 13.48 1.38
CA ALA A 15 12.49 12.37 1.88
C ALA A 15 11.32 12.21 0.92
N ALA A 16 11.43 11.25 0.00
CA ALA A 16 10.29 10.80 -0.78
C ALA A 16 9.30 10.23 0.24
N SER A 17 8.35 11.05 0.66
CA SER A 17 7.13 10.57 1.29
C SER A 17 6.49 9.65 0.26
N ALA A 18 6.66 8.34 0.45
CA ALA A 18 5.87 7.36 -0.28
C ALA A 18 4.42 7.78 -0.08
N ALA A 19 3.73 8.08 -1.18
CA ALA A 19 2.29 8.33 -1.17
C ALA A 19 1.63 7.01 -0.77
N THR A 20 1.57 6.80 0.51
CA THR A 20 0.94 5.65 1.13
C THR A 20 -0.55 5.84 0.99
N GLY A 21 -1.24 4.80 0.62
CA GLY A 21 -2.68 4.77 0.45
C GLY A 21 -3.42 5.53 1.56
N GLY A 22 -4.59 6.06 1.22
CA GLY A 22 -5.37 6.92 2.08
C GLY A 22 -5.67 6.33 3.46
N ASP A 23 -6.02 7.18 4.39
CA ASP A 23 -6.43 6.72 5.72
C ASP A 23 -7.75 5.93 5.60
N ILE A 24 -7.74 4.71 6.11
CA ILE A 24 -8.91 3.83 6.12
C ILE A 24 -9.62 4.03 7.45
N PRO A 25 -10.82 4.64 7.43
CA PRO A 25 -11.55 4.91 8.66
C PRO A 25 -11.81 3.65 9.47
N LYS A 26 -11.64 3.75 10.78
CA LYS A 26 -11.90 2.65 11.74
C LYS A 26 -11.04 1.39 11.50
N ALA A 27 -9.92 1.50 10.79
CA ALA A 27 -8.99 0.39 10.71
C ALA A 27 -8.37 0.11 12.10
N VAL A 28 -8.23 -1.18 12.42
CA VAL A 28 -7.45 -1.67 13.56
C VAL A 28 -6.01 -1.90 13.14
N VAL A 29 -5.85 -2.56 12.00
CA VAL A 29 -4.57 -2.85 11.38
C VAL A 29 -4.70 -2.87 9.86
N VAL A 30 -3.67 -2.36 9.18
CA VAL A 30 -3.51 -2.42 7.72
C VAL A 30 -2.13 -2.97 7.42
N VAL A 31 -2.05 -3.91 6.48
CA VAL A 31 -0.78 -4.44 5.94
C VAL A 31 -0.74 -4.17 4.45
N GLU A 32 0.26 -3.44 4.00
CA GLU A 32 0.53 -3.21 2.57
C GLU A 32 1.87 -3.84 2.18
N SER A 33 1.98 -4.33 0.96
CA SER A 33 3.26 -4.76 0.39
C SER A 33 3.83 -3.64 -0.47
N LEU A 34 5.05 -3.22 -0.15
CA LEU A 34 5.76 -2.16 -0.88
C LEU A 34 6.75 -2.73 -1.91
N THR A 35 6.83 -4.06 -2.02
CA THR A 35 7.75 -4.73 -2.94
C THR A 35 7.01 -5.11 -4.23
N ALA A 36 7.53 -4.67 -5.37
CA ALA A 36 7.08 -5.13 -6.67
C ALA A 36 7.44 -6.62 -6.84
N THR A 37 6.46 -7.43 -7.21
CA THR A 37 6.69 -8.86 -7.49
C THR A 37 7.09 -9.10 -8.94
N LEU A 38 6.76 -8.17 -9.84
CA LEU A 38 7.11 -8.22 -11.26
C LEU A 38 7.64 -6.86 -11.72
N PRO A 39 8.55 -6.84 -12.73
CA PRO A 39 9.03 -5.59 -13.31
C PRO A 39 7.86 -4.71 -13.83
N GLY A 40 7.98 -3.42 -13.60
CA GLY A 40 6.99 -2.44 -14.06
C GLY A 40 5.75 -2.29 -13.18
N GLN A 41 5.57 -3.11 -12.15
CA GLN A 41 4.47 -2.93 -11.19
C GLN A 41 4.59 -1.61 -10.41
N VAL A 42 3.44 -1.11 -9.97
CA VAL A 42 3.29 0.04 -9.05
C VAL A 42 2.76 -0.51 -7.73
N PRO A 43 3.63 -0.88 -6.78
CA PRO A 43 3.21 -1.52 -5.53
C PRO A 43 2.20 -0.70 -4.74
N GLU A 44 2.30 0.63 -4.82
CA GLU A 44 1.41 1.57 -4.15
C GLU A 44 -0.04 1.49 -4.66
N ALA A 45 -0.22 0.95 -5.88
CA ALA A 45 -1.54 0.73 -6.47
C ALA A 45 -2.13 -0.66 -6.13
N ALA A 46 -1.36 -1.54 -5.51
CA ALA A 46 -1.89 -2.81 -5.03
C ALA A 46 -2.89 -2.55 -3.89
N PRO A 47 -4.01 -3.30 -3.83
CA PRO A 47 -4.84 -3.29 -2.66
C PRO A 47 -4.05 -3.76 -1.44
N PRO A 48 -4.40 -3.32 -0.21
CA PRO A 48 -3.78 -3.83 0.99
C PRO A 48 -3.82 -5.36 1.04
N ARG A 49 -2.76 -5.95 1.59
CA ARG A 49 -2.70 -7.41 1.80
C ARG A 49 -3.73 -7.85 2.82
N PHE A 50 -3.93 -7.03 3.84
CA PHE A 50 -4.87 -7.29 4.92
C PHE A 50 -5.34 -5.97 5.55
N VAL A 51 -6.63 -5.87 5.84
CA VAL A 51 -7.23 -4.79 6.64
C VAL A 51 -8.25 -5.41 7.58
N LEU A 52 -8.18 -5.07 8.86
CA LEU A 52 -9.22 -5.34 9.85
C LEU A 52 -9.82 -4.03 10.33
N LEU A 53 -11.15 -3.90 10.25
CA LEU A 53 -11.90 -2.77 10.79
C LEU A 53 -12.42 -3.08 12.20
N GLU A 54 -12.73 -2.03 12.97
CA GLU A 54 -13.23 -2.12 14.35
C GLU A 54 -14.54 -2.94 14.48
N ASP A 55 -15.36 -2.98 13.44
CA ASP A 55 -16.61 -3.73 13.39
C ASP A 55 -16.43 -5.22 13.03
N GLY A 56 -15.18 -5.68 12.87
CA GLY A 56 -14.83 -7.03 12.48
C GLY A 56 -14.87 -7.29 10.97
N GLN A 57 -15.15 -6.29 10.15
CA GLN A 57 -15.02 -6.43 8.70
C GLN A 57 -13.55 -6.59 8.34
N VAL A 58 -13.25 -7.51 7.42
CA VAL A 58 -11.90 -7.80 6.96
C VAL A 58 -11.83 -7.71 5.45
N PHE A 59 -10.72 -7.16 4.94
CA PHE A 59 -10.39 -7.12 3.52
C PHE A 59 -9.03 -7.77 3.30
N VAL A 60 -8.95 -8.58 2.24
CA VAL A 60 -7.72 -9.30 1.86
C VAL A 60 -7.47 -9.10 0.37
N GLY A 61 -6.26 -8.68 0.04
CA GLY A 61 -5.88 -8.34 -1.32
C GLY A 61 -4.42 -8.61 -1.62
N GLY A 62 -3.76 -7.64 -2.26
CA GLY A 62 -2.31 -7.64 -2.49
C GLY A 62 -1.87 -7.72 -3.93
N THR A 63 -2.73 -8.11 -4.86
CA THR A 63 -2.43 -8.06 -6.31
C THR A 63 -3.53 -7.32 -7.06
N SER A 64 -4.43 -8.01 -7.74
CA SER A 64 -5.55 -7.42 -8.46
C SER A 64 -6.91 -7.81 -7.89
N ARG A 65 -6.94 -8.85 -7.07
CA ARG A 65 -8.20 -9.33 -6.47
C ARG A 65 -8.30 -8.85 -5.05
N LEU A 66 -9.50 -8.42 -4.68
CA LEU A 66 -9.84 -7.99 -3.33
C LEU A 66 -11.01 -8.82 -2.86
N ALA A 67 -10.90 -9.36 -1.66
CA ALA A 67 -11.97 -10.10 -1.00
C ALA A 67 -12.35 -9.38 0.30
N ALA A 68 -13.62 -9.46 0.68
CA ALA A 68 -14.13 -8.95 1.95
C ALA A 68 -14.88 -10.04 2.70
N GLY A 69 -14.84 -9.96 4.01
CA GLY A 69 -15.55 -10.86 4.90
C GLY A 69 -15.82 -10.22 6.26
N ARG A 70 -16.34 -10.99 7.17
CA ARG A 70 -16.56 -10.57 8.55
C ARG A 70 -16.10 -11.67 9.50
N LEU A 71 -15.29 -11.29 10.48
CA LEU A 71 -14.82 -12.16 11.53
C LEU A 71 -15.83 -12.22 12.68
N ALA A 72 -15.84 -13.32 13.39
CA ALA A 72 -16.50 -13.38 14.69
C ALA A 72 -15.80 -12.42 15.67
N LYS A 73 -16.53 -11.92 16.64
CA LYS A 73 -16.01 -10.94 17.62
C LYS A 73 -14.76 -11.46 18.37
N ALA A 74 -14.72 -12.75 18.65
CA ALA A 74 -13.57 -13.37 19.34
C ALA A 74 -12.33 -13.38 18.45
N GLU A 75 -12.47 -13.72 17.16
CA GLU A 75 -11.37 -13.75 16.19
C GLU A 75 -10.78 -12.34 15.94
N ALA A 76 -11.66 -11.35 15.75
CA ALA A 76 -11.24 -9.97 15.60
C ALA A 76 -10.45 -9.48 16.83
N LYS A 77 -10.94 -9.80 18.05
CA LYS A 77 -10.27 -9.45 19.30
C LYS A 77 -8.93 -10.15 19.49
N ASP A 78 -8.77 -11.39 19.00
CA ASP A 78 -7.48 -12.08 19.05
C ASP A 78 -6.44 -11.34 18.20
N ILE A 79 -6.80 -10.97 16.96
CA ILE A 79 -5.91 -10.16 16.10
C ILE A 79 -5.59 -8.81 16.77
N GLU A 80 -6.60 -8.12 17.33
CA GLU A 80 -6.39 -6.86 18.05
C GLU A 80 -5.39 -7.01 19.21
N ALA A 81 -5.55 -8.05 20.01
CA ALA A 81 -4.68 -8.32 21.17
C ALA A 81 -3.23 -8.55 20.72
N ARG A 82 -3.01 -9.30 19.65
CA ARG A 82 -1.69 -9.53 19.06
C ARG A 82 -1.09 -8.24 18.49
N VAL A 83 -1.88 -7.40 17.81
CA VAL A 83 -1.47 -6.08 17.32
C VAL A 83 -1.01 -5.19 18.48
N VAL A 84 -1.75 -5.17 19.58
CA VAL A 84 -1.35 -4.42 20.78
C VAL A 84 -0.07 -5.00 21.41
N GLY A 85 0.02 -6.33 21.47
CA GLY A 85 1.19 -7.03 22.06
C GLY A 85 2.51 -6.74 21.33
N VAL A 86 2.50 -6.69 19.98
CA VAL A 86 3.74 -6.42 19.23
C VAL A 86 4.28 -5.00 19.43
N ARG A 87 3.45 -4.03 19.81
CA ARG A 87 3.91 -2.67 20.14
C ARG A 87 4.78 -2.60 21.39
N GLN A 88 4.64 -3.58 22.27
CA GLN A 88 5.36 -3.62 23.55
C GLN A 88 6.68 -4.38 23.44
N LEU A 89 7.02 -4.90 22.26
CA LEU A 89 8.25 -5.66 22.07
C LEU A 89 9.48 -4.76 22.14
N PRO A 90 10.55 -5.19 22.84
CA PRO A 90 11.84 -4.51 22.75
C PRO A 90 12.33 -4.44 21.30
N GLY A 91 12.81 -3.29 20.88
CA GLY A 91 13.27 -3.06 19.50
C GLY A 91 12.17 -2.78 18.47
N PHE A 92 10.90 -2.69 18.91
CA PHE A 92 9.82 -2.26 18.06
C PHE A 92 9.89 -0.74 17.84
N GLY A 93 9.90 -0.31 16.57
CA GLY A 93 10.05 1.10 16.19
C GLY A 93 9.43 1.39 14.82
N PRO A 94 9.62 2.61 14.28
CA PRO A 94 9.04 3.03 12.99
C PRO A 94 9.63 2.27 11.80
N SER A 95 10.78 1.65 11.95
CA SER A 95 11.40 0.77 10.96
C SER A 95 12.00 -0.43 11.67
N VAL A 96 11.74 -1.62 11.12
CA VAL A 96 12.16 -2.91 11.70
C VAL A 96 12.70 -3.80 10.58
N THR A 97 13.85 -4.43 10.81
CA THR A 97 14.38 -5.48 9.95
C THR A 97 14.17 -6.83 10.64
N LEU A 98 13.38 -7.72 10.04
CA LEU A 98 13.10 -9.05 10.58
C LEU A 98 14.21 -10.05 10.28
N GLY A 99 14.83 -9.94 9.11
CA GLY A 99 15.84 -10.89 8.63
C GLY A 99 16.13 -10.67 7.15
N PRO A 100 16.74 -11.68 6.49
CA PRO A 100 17.06 -11.58 5.08
C PRO A 100 15.79 -11.57 4.21
N GLY A 101 15.93 -11.06 2.99
CA GLY A 101 14.88 -11.02 1.96
C GLY A 101 14.60 -9.62 1.45
N PRO A 102 14.13 -9.51 0.20
CA PRO A 102 13.85 -8.22 -0.44
C PRO A 102 12.46 -7.66 -0.08
N GLN A 103 11.68 -8.38 0.71
CA GLN A 103 10.31 -7.99 1.04
C GLN A 103 10.32 -6.74 1.91
N ARG A 104 9.40 -5.84 1.59
CA ARG A 104 9.15 -4.63 2.35
C ARG A 104 7.64 -4.45 2.52
N HIS A 105 7.22 -4.27 3.74
CA HIS A 105 5.82 -4.11 4.11
C HIS A 105 5.63 -2.82 4.89
N LEU A 106 4.46 -2.20 4.73
CA LEU A 106 3.99 -1.15 5.61
C LEU A 106 2.91 -1.74 6.51
N LEU A 107 3.18 -1.73 7.81
CA LEU A 107 2.25 -2.15 8.84
C LEU A 107 1.72 -0.90 9.54
N ARG A 108 0.44 -0.61 9.37
CA ARG A 108 -0.24 0.51 10.03
C ARG A 108 -1.07 -0.01 11.17
N LEU A 109 -0.69 0.35 12.39
CA LEU A 109 -1.41 0.03 13.60
C LEU A 109 -2.23 1.24 14.02
N ARG A 110 -3.54 1.04 14.21
CA ARG A 110 -4.46 2.13 14.60
C ARG A 110 -5.04 1.91 16.01
N LYS A 111 -5.17 0.67 16.44
CA LYS A 111 -5.62 0.34 17.82
C LYS A 111 -4.55 0.70 18.85
N GLY A 112 -4.91 1.46 19.87
CA GLY A 112 -3.97 1.91 20.90
C GLY A 112 -3.06 3.07 20.51
N GLY A 113 -3.46 3.84 19.48
CA GLY A 113 -2.72 4.98 18.87
C GLY A 113 -2.25 4.69 17.45
N ALA A 114 -2.15 5.71 16.63
CA ALA A 114 -1.70 5.57 15.25
C ALA A 114 -0.18 5.37 15.20
N GLN A 115 0.27 4.33 14.48
CA GLN A 115 1.68 4.07 14.24
C GLN A 115 1.86 3.37 12.89
N ASP A 116 2.74 3.89 12.08
CA ASP A 116 3.13 3.31 10.79
C ASP A 116 4.56 2.76 10.91
N ILE A 117 4.75 1.52 10.48
CA ILE A 117 5.99 0.78 10.65
C ILE A 117 6.40 0.19 9.30
N THR A 118 7.58 0.53 8.85
CA THR A 118 8.20 -0.18 7.72
C THR A 118 8.86 -1.46 8.24
N VAL A 119 8.47 -2.59 7.68
CA VAL A 119 9.04 -3.91 8.01
C VAL A 119 9.79 -4.43 6.79
N GLU A 120 11.08 -4.69 6.95
CA GLU A 120 11.98 -5.20 5.93
C GLU A 120 12.38 -6.65 6.21
N GLY A 121 12.56 -7.44 5.15
CA GLY A 121 12.91 -8.85 5.21
C GLY A 121 11.72 -9.79 5.08
N ASP A 122 12.02 -11.06 4.87
CA ASP A 122 11.01 -12.12 4.79
C ASP A 122 10.55 -12.54 6.19
N PRO A 123 9.27 -12.34 6.56
CA PRO A 123 8.78 -12.78 7.86
C PRO A 123 8.95 -14.29 8.10
N ALA A 124 9.03 -15.11 7.04
CA ALA A 124 9.26 -16.55 7.16
C ALA A 124 10.72 -16.91 7.51
N GLN A 125 11.65 -15.97 7.29
CA GLN A 125 13.08 -16.12 7.56
C GLN A 125 13.54 -15.18 8.69
N ALA A 126 12.59 -14.72 9.52
CA ALA A 126 12.87 -13.76 10.57
C ALA A 126 13.85 -14.31 11.61
N THR A 127 14.89 -13.54 11.90
CA THR A 127 15.88 -13.77 12.95
C THR A 127 15.68 -12.86 14.16
N THR A 128 14.84 -11.84 14.00
CA THR A 128 14.49 -10.87 15.06
C THR A 128 12.98 -10.78 15.22
N LEU A 129 12.51 -10.28 16.37
CA LEU A 129 11.10 -10.01 16.66
C LEU A 129 10.13 -11.13 16.23
N PRO A 130 10.29 -12.38 16.71
CA PRO A 130 9.52 -13.52 16.21
C PRO A 130 8.00 -13.36 16.37
N ALA A 131 7.53 -12.65 17.38
CA ALA A 131 6.11 -12.37 17.56
C ALA A 131 5.55 -11.44 16.45
N LEU A 132 6.30 -10.40 16.04
CA LEU A 132 5.92 -9.54 14.91
C LEU A 132 5.96 -10.33 13.59
N ALA A 133 7.00 -11.13 13.38
CA ALA A 133 7.12 -11.97 12.19
C ALA A 133 5.94 -12.96 12.08
N SER A 134 5.58 -13.63 13.16
CA SER A 134 4.43 -14.54 13.23
C SER A 134 3.11 -13.84 12.92
N LEU A 135 2.88 -12.66 13.52
CA LEU A 135 1.70 -11.85 13.21
C LEU A 135 1.66 -11.47 11.73
N LEU A 136 2.75 -10.94 11.20
CA LEU A 136 2.82 -10.50 9.80
C LEU A 136 2.61 -11.68 8.82
N GLN A 137 3.21 -12.85 9.07
CA GLN A 137 2.95 -14.05 8.28
C GLN A 137 1.48 -14.44 8.28
N GLN A 138 0.83 -14.42 9.44
CA GLN A 138 -0.60 -14.72 9.56
C GLN A 138 -1.43 -13.74 8.73
N LEU A 139 -1.16 -12.43 8.83
CA LEU A 139 -1.93 -11.41 8.11
C LEU A 139 -1.68 -11.44 6.60
N LEU A 140 -0.45 -11.71 6.16
CA LEU A 140 -0.09 -11.83 4.74
C LEU A 140 -0.70 -13.06 4.05
N ARG A 141 -0.95 -14.12 4.81
CA ARG A 141 -1.53 -15.40 4.34
C ARG A 141 -2.95 -15.59 4.82
N PHE A 142 -3.58 -14.51 5.26
CA PHE A 142 -4.89 -14.60 5.87
C PHE A 142 -5.91 -15.20 4.88
N ASP A 143 -6.60 -16.22 5.34
CA ASP A 143 -7.72 -16.85 4.65
C ASP A 143 -8.83 -17.13 5.67
N HIS A 144 -10.09 -16.98 5.25
CA HIS A 144 -11.23 -17.18 6.12
C HIS A 144 -12.48 -17.57 5.32
N PRO A 145 -13.32 -18.50 5.81
CA PRO A 145 -14.52 -18.97 5.08
C PRO A 145 -15.56 -17.89 4.75
N SER A 146 -15.54 -16.75 5.45
CA SER A 146 -16.42 -15.62 5.17
C SER A 146 -16.00 -14.76 3.98
N LEU A 147 -14.78 -14.93 3.46
CA LEU A 147 -14.28 -14.10 2.37
C LEU A 147 -15.05 -14.34 1.08
N ARG A 148 -15.49 -13.27 0.45
CA ARG A 148 -16.14 -13.24 -0.86
C ARG A 148 -15.48 -12.17 -1.73
N PRO A 149 -15.50 -12.30 -3.07
CA PRO A 149 -15.03 -11.25 -3.95
C PRO A 149 -15.62 -9.89 -3.56
N TYR A 150 -14.77 -8.89 -3.45
CA TYR A 150 -15.18 -7.51 -3.18
C TYR A 150 -15.00 -6.67 -4.43
N HIS A 151 -16.03 -5.91 -4.78
CA HIS A 151 -16.02 -4.97 -5.90
C HIS A 151 -15.98 -3.55 -5.33
N PRO A 152 -14.88 -2.80 -5.53
CA PRO A 152 -14.78 -1.43 -5.05
C PRO A 152 -15.76 -0.52 -5.79
N GLY A 153 -16.29 0.47 -5.11
CA GLY A 153 -17.14 1.50 -5.74
C GLY A 153 -16.35 2.55 -6.49
N SER A 154 -15.04 2.67 -6.18
CA SER A 154 -14.13 3.65 -6.80
C SER A 154 -12.68 3.19 -6.72
N TYR A 155 -11.83 3.85 -7.51
CA TYR A 155 -10.39 3.63 -7.56
C TYR A 155 -9.64 4.94 -7.37
N ALA A 156 -8.49 4.89 -6.71
CA ALA A 156 -7.51 5.98 -6.74
C ALA A 156 -6.64 5.87 -8.00
N VAL A 157 -6.47 6.95 -8.71
CA VAL A 157 -5.55 7.07 -9.83
C VAL A 157 -4.17 7.41 -9.27
N ILE A 158 -3.20 6.54 -9.52
CA ILE A 158 -1.78 6.77 -9.20
C ILE A 158 -1.06 6.95 -10.52
N ALA A 159 -0.49 8.14 -10.74
CA ALA A 159 0.19 8.49 -11.98
C ALA A 159 1.63 8.95 -11.71
N ARG A 160 2.53 8.65 -12.65
CA ARG A 160 3.90 9.19 -12.69
C ARG A 160 4.31 9.42 -14.14
N GLU A 161 5.16 10.39 -14.40
CA GLU A 161 5.73 10.56 -15.74
C GLU A 161 6.61 9.34 -16.06
N GLY A 162 6.51 8.84 -17.29
CA GLY A 162 7.28 7.69 -17.74
C GLY A 162 6.51 6.87 -18.78
N LYS A 163 7.20 5.87 -19.33
CA LYS A 163 6.67 4.99 -20.37
C LYS A 163 6.99 3.54 -20.04
N LEU A 164 6.02 2.65 -20.21
CA LEU A 164 6.25 1.20 -20.21
C LEU A 164 6.54 0.72 -21.63
N ALA A 165 7.11 -0.46 -21.77
CA ALA A 165 7.22 -1.13 -23.05
C ALA A 165 5.83 -1.40 -23.63
N GLY A 166 5.67 -1.18 -24.94
CA GLY A 166 4.40 -1.33 -25.65
C GLY A 166 3.74 -0.01 -26.00
N GLY A 167 2.48 -0.10 -26.44
CA GLY A 167 1.68 1.05 -26.83
C GLY A 167 1.12 1.79 -25.62
N CYS A 168 0.69 3.04 -25.83
CA CYS A 168 -0.03 3.79 -24.82
C CYS A 168 -1.54 3.81 -25.07
N ARG A 169 -2.30 3.91 -24.02
CA ARG A 169 -3.76 4.06 -24.05
C ARG A 169 -4.12 5.54 -24.09
N ARG A 170 -5.26 5.84 -24.66
CA ARG A 170 -5.86 7.16 -24.53
C ARG A 170 -6.41 7.32 -23.11
N TRP A 171 -6.18 8.49 -22.53
CA TRP A 171 -6.82 8.88 -21.26
C TRP A 171 -8.32 9.11 -21.50
N THR A 172 -9.16 8.49 -20.67
CA THR A 172 -10.63 8.51 -20.85
C THR A 172 -11.38 9.12 -19.66
N PHE A 173 -10.70 9.43 -18.58
CA PHE A 173 -11.32 10.08 -17.42
C PHE A 173 -11.45 11.59 -17.65
N ALA A 174 -12.42 12.22 -16.99
CA ALA A 174 -12.77 13.63 -17.18
C ALA A 174 -11.64 14.60 -16.80
N GLU A 175 -10.94 14.29 -15.69
CA GLU A 175 -9.83 15.13 -15.20
C GLU A 175 -8.53 14.79 -15.95
N ALA A 176 -7.64 15.76 -16.08
CA ALA A 176 -6.35 15.53 -16.73
C ALA A 176 -5.46 14.57 -15.92
N VAL A 177 -4.77 13.64 -16.58
CA VAL A 177 -3.87 12.69 -15.91
C VAL A 177 -2.76 13.38 -15.13
N SER A 178 -2.31 14.56 -15.56
CA SER A 178 -1.29 15.36 -14.89
C SER A 178 -1.70 15.83 -13.49
N GLU A 179 -2.99 15.94 -13.20
CA GLU A 179 -3.47 16.30 -11.87
C GLU A 179 -3.21 15.18 -10.85
N SER A 180 -3.22 13.92 -11.29
CA SER A 180 -2.92 12.75 -10.44
C SER A 180 -1.42 12.57 -10.14
N LEU A 181 -0.53 13.38 -10.73
CA LEU A 181 0.90 13.36 -10.40
C LEU A 181 1.20 13.91 -9.00
N PHE A 182 0.39 14.84 -8.52
CA PHE A 182 0.63 15.55 -7.26
C PHE A 182 -0.23 15.04 -6.11
N ALA A 183 -1.42 14.54 -6.44
CA ALA A 183 -2.34 13.94 -5.47
C ALA A 183 -3.18 12.87 -6.16
N PRO A 184 -3.31 11.67 -5.59
CA PRO A 184 -4.22 10.65 -6.12
C PRO A 184 -5.63 11.21 -6.24
N ARG A 185 -6.32 10.87 -7.33
CA ARG A 185 -7.71 11.25 -7.59
C ARG A 185 -8.59 10.02 -7.57
N SER A 186 -9.83 10.19 -7.16
CA SER A 186 -10.81 9.09 -7.18
C SER A 186 -11.57 9.07 -8.49
N VAL A 187 -11.71 7.87 -9.08
CA VAL A 187 -12.56 7.62 -10.24
C VAL A 187 -13.61 6.56 -9.89
N PRO A 188 -14.87 6.70 -10.36
CA PRO A 188 -15.91 5.69 -10.17
C PRO A 188 -15.52 4.35 -10.79
N ALA A 189 -15.98 3.25 -10.23
CA ALA A 189 -15.72 1.92 -10.75
C ALA A 189 -16.26 1.72 -12.18
N ALA A 190 -17.41 2.33 -12.52
CA ALA A 190 -17.98 2.29 -13.85
C ALA A 190 -17.05 2.87 -14.92
N ASP A 191 -16.33 3.95 -14.59
CA ASP A 191 -15.38 4.58 -15.50
C ASP A 191 -14.08 3.76 -15.66
N ALA A 192 -13.78 2.92 -14.67
CA ALA A 192 -12.58 2.10 -14.60
C ALA A 192 -12.73 0.70 -15.20
N GLU A 193 -13.91 0.31 -15.71
CA GLU A 193 -14.22 -1.06 -16.12
C GLU A 193 -13.21 -1.65 -17.12
N ASN A 194 -12.73 -0.84 -18.05
CA ASN A 194 -11.77 -1.27 -19.08
C ASN A 194 -10.30 -0.97 -18.74
N TRP A 195 -10.02 -0.59 -17.51
CA TRP A 195 -8.66 -0.27 -17.06
C TRP A 195 -8.05 -1.42 -16.26
N PRO A 196 -6.72 -1.66 -16.38
CA PRO A 196 -6.04 -2.57 -15.47
C PRO A 196 -6.09 -1.99 -14.05
N THR A 197 -6.37 -2.82 -13.08
CA THR A 197 -6.48 -2.43 -11.67
C THR A 197 -5.43 -3.09 -10.80
N GLY A 198 -5.19 -2.55 -9.62
CA GLY A 198 -4.16 -3.00 -8.71
C GLY A 198 -2.76 -2.61 -9.19
N ALA A 199 -1.75 -3.41 -8.87
CA ALA A 199 -0.35 -3.10 -9.15
C ALA A 199 0.03 -3.12 -10.65
N ALA A 200 -0.85 -3.58 -11.54
CA ALA A 200 -0.59 -3.62 -12.98
C ALA A 200 -0.84 -2.23 -13.62
N PRO A 201 0.20 -1.52 -14.08
CA PRO A 201 0.04 -0.21 -14.67
C PRO A 201 -0.26 -0.27 -16.16
N ALA A 202 -0.73 0.85 -16.71
CA ALA A 202 -0.83 1.12 -18.14
C ALA A 202 0.00 2.35 -18.53
N SER A 203 0.55 2.37 -19.75
CA SER A 203 1.05 3.59 -20.34
C SER A 203 -0.11 4.41 -20.90
N VAL A 204 -0.11 5.71 -20.63
CA VAL A 204 -1.10 6.67 -21.07
C VAL A 204 -0.42 7.79 -21.85
N CYS A 205 -0.90 8.09 -23.05
CA CYS A 205 -0.46 9.24 -23.83
C CYS A 205 -1.46 10.38 -23.64
N ALA A 206 -0.98 11.55 -23.23
CA ALA A 206 -1.75 12.77 -23.12
C ALA A 206 -0.93 13.96 -23.67
N GLY A 207 -1.31 14.44 -24.85
CA GLY A 207 -0.52 15.39 -25.59
C GLY A 207 0.82 14.80 -26.02
N ASP A 208 1.90 15.53 -25.74
CA ASP A 208 3.28 15.15 -26.00
C ASP A 208 3.92 14.31 -24.86
N LYS A 209 3.20 14.10 -23.77
CA LYS A 209 3.67 13.38 -22.58
C LYS A 209 3.12 11.98 -22.48
N THR A 210 3.91 11.12 -21.83
CA THR A 210 3.53 9.76 -21.50
C THR A 210 3.59 9.56 -19.97
N TYR A 211 2.59 8.87 -19.46
CA TYR A 211 2.44 8.58 -18.04
C TYR A 211 2.32 7.07 -17.81
N VAL A 212 2.82 6.63 -16.68
CA VAL A 212 2.53 5.31 -16.12
C VAL A 212 1.42 5.50 -15.10
N VAL A 213 0.27 4.86 -15.33
CA VAL A 213 -0.93 4.98 -14.51
C VAL A 213 -1.35 3.63 -13.99
N ALA A 214 -1.69 3.57 -12.71
CA ALA A 214 -2.28 2.41 -12.06
C ALA A 214 -3.53 2.82 -11.27
N LEU A 215 -4.52 1.94 -11.21
CA LEU A 215 -5.77 2.15 -10.49
C LEU A 215 -5.79 1.31 -9.22
N ARG A 216 -5.68 1.95 -8.06
CA ARG A 216 -5.76 1.31 -6.76
C ARG A 216 -7.22 1.22 -6.30
N PRO A 217 -7.76 0.02 -6.03
CA PRO A 217 -9.10 -0.11 -5.49
C PRO A 217 -9.18 0.54 -4.11
N LEU A 218 -10.21 1.36 -3.90
CA LEU A 218 -10.49 1.99 -2.63
C LEU A 218 -11.42 1.13 -1.77
N LEU A 219 -11.13 1.07 -0.49
CA LEU A 219 -11.97 0.44 0.51
C LEU A 219 -13.10 1.39 0.96
N PRO A 220 -14.14 0.91 1.64
CA PRO A 220 -15.23 1.77 2.11
C PRO A 220 -14.74 2.92 2.98
N GLY A 221 -15.05 4.15 2.58
CA GLY A 221 -14.65 5.37 3.28
C GLY A 221 -13.18 5.77 3.15
N GLU A 222 -12.36 4.98 2.46
CA GLU A 222 -10.98 5.34 2.13
C GLU A 222 -10.97 6.53 1.17
N ARG A 223 -10.06 7.47 1.42
CA ARG A 223 -9.79 8.59 0.51
C ARG A 223 -8.50 8.32 -0.25
N PRO A 224 -8.44 8.73 -1.51
CA PRO A 224 -7.23 8.57 -2.32
C PRO A 224 -6.04 9.37 -1.77
#